data_a50d362129b930c1be11afd161508f30
#
_entry.id   a50d362129b930c1be11afd161508f30
#
_cell.length_a   1.000
_cell.length_b   1.000
_cell.length_c   1.000
_cell.angle_alpha   90.00
_cell.angle_beta   90.00
_cell.angle_gamma   90.00
#
_symmetry.space_group_name_H-M   'P 1'
#
loop_
_entity.id
_entity.type
_entity.pdbx_description
1 polymer ?
#
loop_
_entity_poly.entity_id
_entity_poly.type
_entity_poly.pdbx_seq_one_letter_code
_entity_poly.pdbx_strand_id
1 'polypeptide(L)'
;MGAPTTVATPKHYIAQWDAEDVEAWEAGGKDVAKRNLIWSVVAEHVGFSVWSIWSVMVLFMPTDVYGIDAAGKFFLVAVPTLVGAILRIPYTVATARFGGRNWTVFSALVLAVPLFGTLYLMLNPGHSYTTFLVVAAIAGVGGGNFASSMTNINAFYPQRLKGWALGLNAGGGNIGVPVIQLVGLLVIATVGNTEAWIVCAIYLVFCGVAAVGAALFMDNLGNQKADLTAMGKTLKFSDSWVIAFLYIGTFGSFIGYSFAFGQVMQINFLAGGDTPAQAALHTAQIAFIGPLLGSIARPYGGKLADRIGGGKITLYTFAAMTLAAGVLVTASMIDDSTPGAASTGVLVMLVGGFIALFLLSGIGNGSVYKIIPSIFEAKAQGLDHLDAEGKAMWSRNMSGALIGFAGAIGGLGGVGINLVLRASYLSDAKSATMAFWVFLAFYVACMAVTWFVFLRRPRDGVITDTRQTPALVAD
;
A
#
# COMPACT_ATOMS: atom_id res chain seq x y z
N MET A 1 -7.41 45.78 36.02
CA MET A 1 -6.90 45.36 34.70
C MET A 1 -5.95 44.19 34.95
N GLY A 2 -6.44 42.97 34.81
CA GLY A 2 -5.63 41.79 34.92
C GLY A 2 -4.79 41.64 33.63
N ALA A 3 -3.48 41.39 33.78
CA ALA A 3 -2.62 41.12 32.67
C ALA A 3 -3.13 39.87 31.92
N PRO A 4 -3.10 39.85 30.56
CA PRO A 4 -3.48 38.66 29.82
C PRO A 4 -2.50 37.58 30.17
N THR A 5 -2.98 36.48 30.74
CA THR A 5 -2.24 35.25 30.90
C THR A 5 -1.88 34.72 29.50
N THR A 6 -0.68 35.01 29.05
CA THR A 6 -0.11 34.37 27.87
C THR A 6 0.03 32.87 28.18
N VAL A 7 -0.96 32.10 27.78
CA VAL A 7 -0.83 30.63 27.78
C VAL A 7 0.28 30.31 26.77
N ALA A 8 1.44 29.91 27.28
CA ALA A 8 2.55 29.48 26.45
C ALA A 8 2.06 28.34 25.55
N THR A 9 2.06 28.57 24.25
CA THR A 9 1.74 27.51 23.27
C THR A 9 2.74 26.37 23.44
N PRO A 10 2.29 25.13 23.64
CA PRO A 10 3.18 24.00 23.77
C PRO A 10 4.13 23.90 22.55
N LYS A 11 5.39 23.61 22.80
CA LYS A 11 6.36 23.34 21.74
C LYS A 11 5.80 22.26 20.81
N HIS A 12 5.89 22.44 19.49
CA HIS A 12 5.33 21.54 18.48
C HIS A 12 3.78 21.48 18.44
N TYR A 13 3.11 22.58 18.75
CA TYR A 13 1.68 22.72 18.60
C TYR A 13 1.34 24.02 17.85
N ILE A 14 0.61 23.89 16.75
CA ILE A 14 0.15 25.01 15.91
C ILE A 14 -1.36 25.11 16.09
N ALA A 15 -1.83 26.14 16.80
CA ALA A 15 -3.24 26.30 17.15
C ALA A 15 -4.13 26.52 15.92
N GLN A 16 -3.67 27.32 14.97
CA GLN A 16 -4.34 27.62 13.72
C GLN A 16 -3.34 27.43 12.56
N TRP A 17 -3.73 26.63 11.60
CA TRP A 17 -2.98 26.38 10.39
C TRP A 17 -3.90 26.57 9.19
N ASP A 18 -3.54 27.48 8.30
CA ASP A 18 -4.14 27.65 6.99
C ASP A 18 -3.07 27.46 5.92
N ALA A 19 -3.13 26.35 5.23
CA ALA A 19 -2.19 26.06 4.16
C ALA A 19 -2.43 26.90 2.89
N GLU A 20 -3.62 27.47 2.72
CA GLU A 20 -3.97 28.31 1.56
C GLU A 20 -3.55 29.78 1.74
N ASP A 21 -3.21 30.20 2.95
CA ASP A 21 -2.63 31.52 3.21
C ASP A 21 -1.23 31.61 2.59
N VAL A 22 -1.15 32.31 1.46
CA VAL A 22 0.08 32.41 0.66
C VAL A 22 1.17 33.19 1.42
N GLU A 23 0.82 34.23 2.15
CA GLU A 23 1.77 35.04 2.91
C GLU A 23 2.38 34.22 4.06
N ALA A 24 1.56 33.57 4.87
CA ALA A 24 1.99 32.68 5.95
C ALA A 24 2.80 31.48 5.40
N TRP A 25 2.42 30.94 4.22
CA TRP A 25 3.13 29.85 3.56
C TRP A 25 4.55 30.26 3.18
N GLU A 26 4.72 31.41 2.53
CA GLU A 26 6.03 31.91 2.11
C GLU A 26 6.88 32.43 3.29
N ALA A 27 6.24 32.94 4.35
CA ALA A 27 6.91 33.40 5.58
C ALA A 27 7.50 32.26 6.44
N GLY A 28 7.33 31.00 6.05
CA GLY A 28 7.92 29.83 6.74
C GLY A 28 7.01 28.62 6.83
N GLY A 29 5.74 28.72 6.46
CA GLY A 29 4.80 27.61 6.46
C GLY A 29 5.27 26.42 5.62
N LYS A 30 5.89 26.67 4.46
CA LYS A 30 6.48 25.64 3.58
C LYS A 30 7.55 24.79 4.27
N ASP A 31 8.37 25.38 5.14
CA ASP A 31 9.42 24.64 5.86
C ASP A 31 8.83 23.78 6.97
N VAL A 32 7.78 24.27 7.64
CA VAL A 32 7.01 23.50 8.61
C VAL A 32 6.35 22.29 7.91
N ALA A 33 5.66 22.51 6.79
CA ALA A 33 5.02 21.46 6.02
C ALA A 33 6.03 20.42 5.50
N LYS A 34 7.18 20.88 4.98
CA LYS A 34 8.27 20.02 4.48
C LYS A 34 8.84 19.14 5.60
N ARG A 35 9.09 19.70 6.78
CA ARG A 35 9.61 18.97 7.93
C ARG A 35 8.63 17.87 8.38
N ASN A 36 7.34 18.19 8.44
CA ASN A 36 6.29 17.23 8.76
C ASN A 36 6.18 16.14 7.69
N LEU A 37 6.32 16.47 6.40
CA LEU A 37 6.30 15.49 5.29
C LEU A 37 7.48 14.52 5.40
N ILE A 38 8.70 14.99 5.64
CA ILE A 38 9.89 14.14 5.73
C ILE A 38 9.69 13.06 6.80
N TRP A 39 9.30 13.45 8.02
CA TRP A 39 9.15 12.49 9.12
C TRP A 39 7.88 11.64 8.98
N SER A 40 6.87 12.13 8.30
CA SER A 40 5.70 11.34 7.90
C SER A 40 6.09 10.22 6.94
N VAL A 41 6.90 10.54 5.90
CA VAL A 41 7.45 9.56 4.95
C VAL A 41 8.31 8.51 5.67
N VAL A 42 9.19 8.93 6.58
CA VAL A 42 10.05 8.01 7.36
C VAL A 42 9.20 7.05 8.20
N ALA A 43 8.23 7.58 8.94
CA ALA A 43 7.35 6.75 9.78
C ALA A 43 6.46 5.80 8.95
N GLU A 44 5.95 6.27 7.82
CA GLU A 44 5.16 5.45 6.89
C GLU A 44 6.01 4.34 6.25
N HIS A 45 7.23 4.66 5.84
CA HIS A 45 8.20 3.69 5.31
C HIS A 45 8.46 2.55 6.30
N VAL A 46 8.77 2.88 7.56
CA VAL A 46 8.97 1.88 8.62
C VAL A 46 7.69 1.10 8.88
N GLY A 47 6.52 1.77 8.87
CA GLY A 47 5.23 1.13 9.02
C GLY A 47 4.96 0.08 7.94
N PHE A 48 5.18 0.42 6.66
CA PHE A 48 5.02 -0.52 5.55
C PHE A 48 6.02 -1.67 5.60
N SER A 49 7.26 -1.39 6.00
CA SER A 49 8.28 -2.43 6.18
C SER A 49 7.84 -3.45 7.24
N VAL A 50 7.41 -2.99 8.41
CA VAL A 50 6.95 -3.90 9.49
C VAL A 50 5.65 -4.60 9.12
N TRP A 51 4.73 -3.92 8.42
CA TRP A 51 3.52 -4.54 7.89
C TRP A 51 3.81 -5.72 6.97
N SER A 52 4.87 -5.61 6.16
CA SER A 52 5.28 -6.65 5.21
C SER A 52 6.32 -7.64 5.76
N ILE A 53 6.73 -7.53 7.03
CA ILE A 53 7.82 -8.32 7.59
C ILE A 53 7.62 -9.83 7.42
N TRP A 54 6.39 -10.32 7.54
CA TRP A 54 6.10 -11.75 7.38
C TRP A 54 6.32 -12.27 5.97
N SER A 55 6.28 -11.40 4.93
CA SER A 55 6.67 -11.79 3.58
C SER A 55 8.18 -12.12 3.45
N VAL A 56 8.97 -11.60 4.37
CA VAL A 56 10.40 -11.90 4.50
C VAL A 56 10.62 -13.08 5.44
N MET A 57 9.98 -13.08 6.61
CA MET A 57 10.18 -14.12 7.62
C MET A 57 9.84 -15.52 7.09
N VAL A 58 8.79 -15.68 6.29
CA VAL A 58 8.42 -16.99 5.71
C VAL A 58 9.51 -17.61 4.84
N LEU A 59 10.41 -16.80 4.28
CA LEU A 59 11.58 -17.30 3.51
C LEU A 59 12.66 -17.92 4.39
N PHE A 60 12.72 -17.52 5.68
CA PHE A 60 13.62 -18.06 6.69
C PHE A 60 13.02 -19.25 7.47
N MET A 61 11.83 -19.73 7.10
CA MET A 61 11.08 -20.74 7.87
C MET A 61 11.04 -22.08 7.11
N PRO A 62 12.08 -22.94 7.17
CA PRO A 62 12.01 -24.30 6.63
C PRO A 62 10.89 -25.07 7.32
N THR A 63 10.15 -25.88 6.54
CA THR A 63 8.96 -26.59 7.04
C THR A 63 9.31 -27.63 8.10
N ASP A 64 10.46 -28.27 7.98
CA ASP A 64 11.00 -29.25 8.93
C ASP A 64 11.36 -28.64 10.30
N VAL A 65 11.68 -27.34 10.35
CA VAL A 65 12.03 -26.61 11.58
C VAL A 65 10.81 -26.00 12.23
N TYR A 66 9.94 -25.35 11.42
CA TYR A 66 8.81 -24.58 11.94
C TYR A 66 7.48 -25.33 11.90
N GLY A 67 7.39 -26.47 11.22
CA GLY A 67 6.17 -27.26 11.08
C GLY A 67 5.05 -26.56 10.28
N ILE A 68 5.38 -25.50 9.55
CA ILE A 68 4.41 -24.68 8.80
C ILE A 68 4.65 -24.91 7.30
N ASP A 69 3.64 -25.47 6.65
CA ASP A 69 3.65 -25.74 5.21
C ASP A 69 3.43 -24.48 4.36
N ALA A 70 3.49 -24.62 3.04
CA ALA A 70 3.31 -23.52 2.10
C ALA A 70 1.96 -22.81 2.28
N ALA A 71 0.88 -23.55 2.47
CA ALA A 71 -0.45 -22.99 2.68
C ALA A 71 -0.57 -22.21 3.98
N GLY A 72 0.06 -22.70 5.05
CA GLY A 72 0.17 -22.00 6.34
C GLY A 72 0.95 -20.69 6.20
N LYS A 73 2.05 -20.67 5.45
CA LYS A 73 2.85 -19.47 5.21
C LYS A 73 2.06 -18.40 4.44
N PHE A 74 1.28 -18.76 3.41
CA PHE A 74 0.40 -17.80 2.73
C PHE A 74 -0.63 -17.19 3.67
N PHE A 75 -1.14 -17.96 4.63
CA PHE A 75 -2.06 -17.42 5.62
C PHE A 75 -1.37 -16.51 6.63
N LEU A 76 -0.13 -16.83 7.05
CA LEU A 76 0.68 -15.94 7.90
C LEU A 76 0.86 -14.55 7.29
N VAL A 77 1.03 -14.43 5.98
CA VAL A 77 1.17 -13.12 5.31
C VAL A 77 -0.18 -12.47 4.99
N ALA A 78 -1.26 -13.24 4.86
CA ALA A 78 -2.61 -12.72 4.68
C ALA A 78 -3.12 -11.98 5.93
N VAL A 79 -2.85 -12.52 7.11
CA VAL A 79 -3.38 -12.00 8.38
C VAL A 79 -2.93 -10.56 8.69
N PRO A 80 -1.64 -10.19 8.66
CA PRO A 80 -1.23 -8.79 8.85
C PRO A 80 -1.82 -7.87 7.77
N THR A 81 -2.01 -8.37 6.54
CA THR A 81 -2.62 -7.59 5.47
C THR A 81 -4.06 -7.24 5.81
N LEU A 82 -4.84 -8.19 6.33
CA LEU A 82 -6.22 -7.99 6.77
C LEU A 82 -6.29 -6.96 7.91
N VAL A 83 -5.50 -7.17 8.97
CA VAL A 83 -5.48 -6.27 10.13
C VAL A 83 -5.07 -4.86 9.71
N GLY A 84 -4.05 -4.73 8.85
CA GLY A 84 -3.61 -3.44 8.35
C GLY A 84 -4.67 -2.71 7.53
N ALA A 85 -5.41 -3.42 6.69
CA ALA A 85 -6.51 -2.84 5.92
C ALA A 85 -7.63 -2.31 6.83
N ILE A 86 -8.03 -3.07 7.84
CA ILE A 86 -9.06 -2.67 8.82
C ILE A 86 -8.60 -1.46 9.65
N LEU A 87 -7.35 -1.45 10.11
CA LEU A 87 -6.81 -0.39 10.95
C LEU A 87 -6.65 0.96 10.23
N ARG A 88 -6.70 1.01 8.90
CA ARG A 88 -6.72 2.28 8.16
C ARG A 88 -7.88 3.18 8.56
N ILE A 89 -9.05 2.62 8.90
CA ILE A 89 -10.22 3.40 9.30
C ILE A 89 -9.96 4.18 10.61
N PRO A 90 -9.64 3.54 11.75
CA PRO A 90 -9.37 4.28 12.99
C PRO A 90 -8.11 5.16 12.89
N TYR A 91 -7.10 4.78 12.14
CA TYR A 91 -5.90 5.60 11.94
C TYR A 91 -6.17 6.91 11.19
N THR A 92 -7.13 6.91 10.24
CA THR A 92 -7.57 8.14 9.57
C THR A 92 -8.07 9.19 10.55
N VAL A 93 -8.75 8.77 11.62
CA VAL A 93 -9.34 9.66 12.64
C VAL A 93 -8.33 10.06 13.71
N ALA A 94 -7.36 9.21 13.95
CA ALA A 94 -6.46 9.34 15.09
C ALA A 94 -5.63 10.63 15.06
N THR A 95 -5.21 11.08 13.88
CA THR A 95 -4.44 12.33 13.72
C THR A 95 -5.22 13.56 14.15
N ALA A 96 -6.52 13.62 13.86
CA ALA A 96 -7.38 14.73 14.27
C ALA A 96 -7.70 14.69 15.76
N ARG A 97 -7.73 13.49 16.39
CA ARG A 97 -8.07 13.32 17.81
C ARG A 97 -6.86 13.50 18.72
N PHE A 98 -5.69 12.96 18.34
CA PHE A 98 -4.49 12.91 19.18
C PHE A 98 -3.40 13.87 18.71
N GLY A 99 -3.55 14.48 17.54
CA GLY A 99 -2.55 15.28 16.86
C GLY A 99 -1.65 14.42 15.97
N GLY A 100 -1.27 14.98 14.81
CA GLY A 100 -0.47 14.25 13.81
C GLY A 100 0.87 13.79 14.31
N ARG A 101 1.63 14.66 15.01
CA ARG A 101 2.90 14.34 15.66
C ARG A 101 2.75 13.23 16.71
N ASN A 102 1.84 13.41 17.66
CA ASN A 102 1.67 12.48 18.78
C ASN A 102 1.26 11.09 18.27
N TRP A 103 0.36 11.05 17.28
CA TRP A 103 -0.06 9.80 16.67
C TRP A 103 1.06 9.12 15.89
N THR A 104 1.89 9.88 15.17
CA THR A 104 3.04 9.32 14.43
C THR A 104 4.08 8.74 15.40
N VAL A 105 4.36 9.42 16.53
CA VAL A 105 5.24 8.87 17.58
C VAL A 105 4.68 7.57 18.14
N PHE A 106 3.41 7.56 18.53
CA PHE A 106 2.75 6.37 19.07
C PHE A 106 2.77 5.21 18.07
N SER A 107 2.36 5.48 16.82
CA SER A 107 2.26 4.45 15.80
C SER A 107 3.64 3.89 15.40
N ALA A 108 4.71 4.69 15.45
CA ALA A 108 6.07 4.20 15.24
C ALA A 108 6.56 3.33 16.41
N LEU A 109 6.26 3.70 17.66
CA LEU A 109 6.65 2.92 18.84
C LEU A 109 5.88 1.60 18.94
N VAL A 110 4.60 1.58 18.59
CA VAL A 110 3.79 0.35 18.68
C VAL A 110 4.28 -0.74 17.73
N LEU A 111 5.00 -0.38 16.65
CA LEU A 111 5.64 -1.34 15.75
C LEU A 111 6.72 -2.19 16.43
N ALA A 112 7.27 -1.73 17.56
CA ALA A 112 8.22 -2.53 18.33
C ALA A 112 7.58 -3.81 18.90
N VAL A 113 6.28 -3.79 19.18
CA VAL A 113 5.56 -4.95 19.75
C VAL A 113 5.62 -6.16 18.80
N PRO A 114 5.15 -6.07 17.54
CA PRO A 114 5.26 -7.20 16.61
C PRO A 114 6.70 -7.54 16.26
N LEU A 115 7.62 -6.55 16.23
CA LEU A 115 9.03 -6.82 15.96
C LEU A 115 9.68 -7.66 17.06
N PHE A 116 9.45 -7.35 18.34
CA PHE A 116 9.92 -8.19 19.45
C PHE A 116 9.28 -9.56 19.44
N GLY A 117 7.97 -9.65 19.17
CA GLY A 117 7.27 -10.93 19.02
C GLY A 117 7.82 -11.77 17.89
N THR A 118 8.04 -11.17 16.71
CA THR A 118 8.61 -11.86 15.54
C THR A 118 10.04 -12.31 15.82
N LEU A 119 10.88 -11.42 16.39
CA LEU A 119 12.25 -11.73 16.79
C LEU A 119 12.28 -12.95 17.73
N TYR A 120 11.44 -12.95 18.76
CA TYR A 120 11.35 -14.05 19.71
C TYR A 120 10.96 -15.37 19.03
N LEU A 121 9.96 -15.35 18.13
CA LEU A 121 9.52 -16.55 17.40
C LEU A 121 10.57 -17.07 16.43
N MET A 122 11.34 -16.19 15.80
CA MET A 122 12.42 -16.60 14.90
C MET A 122 13.60 -17.25 15.65
N LEU A 123 13.83 -16.87 16.91
CA LEU A 123 14.80 -17.52 17.79
C LEU A 123 14.26 -18.81 18.46
N ASN A 124 12.94 -18.99 18.51
CA ASN A 124 12.28 -20.09 19.18
C ASN A 124 11.20 -20.75 18.29
N PRO A 125 11.58 -21.58 17.32
CA PRO A 125 10.65 -22.11 16.31
C PRO A 125 9.61 -23.09 16.84
N GLY A 126 9.78 -23.66 18.03
CA GLY A 126 8.91 -24.69 18.62
C GLY A 126 7.54 -24.24 19.10
N HIS A 127 7.10 -23.02 18.78
CA HIS A 127 5.79 -22.49 19.17
C HIS A 127 4.67 -22.96 18.22
N SER A 128 3.43 -22.91 18.75
CA SER A 128 2.24 -23.28 17.97
C SER A 128 2.01 -22.34 16.80
N TYR A 129 1.42 -22.85 15.73
CA TYR A 129 1.04 -22.05 14.56
C TYR A 129 0.14 -20.84 14.94
N THR A 130 -0.75 -21.03 15.92
CA THR A 130 -1.61 -19.94 16.44
C THR A 130 -0.78 -18.79 17.02
N THR A 131 0.33 -19.09 17.71
CA THR A 131 1.22 -18.05 18.24
C THR A 131 1.84 -17.23 17.12
N PHE A 132 2.28 -17.88 16.04
CA PHE A 132 2.77 -17.19 14.84
C PHE A 132 1.68 -16.30 14.22
N LEU A 133 0.44 -16.79 14.11
CA LEU A 133 -0.69 -16.02 13.59
C LEU A 133 -1.01 -14.78 14.42
N VAL A 134 -0.97 -14.89 15.75
CA VAL A 134 -1.22 -13.74 16.64
C VAL A 134 -0.14 -12.67 16.47
N VAL A 135 1.13 -13.05 16.44
CA VAL A 135 2.23 -12.10 16.23
C VAL A 135 2.17 -11.49 14.83
N ALA A 136 1.84 -12.30 13.82
CA ALA A 136 1.63 -11.80 12.46
C ALA A 136 0.45 -10.80 12.38
N ALA A 137 -0.66 -11.08 13.07
CA ALA A 137 -1.79 -10.17 13.15
C ALA A 137 -1.41 -8.80 13.74
N ILE A 138 -0.60 -8.81 14.82
CA ILE A 138 -0.14 -7.57 15.46
C ILE A 138 0.76 -6.76 14.50
N ALA A 139 1.53 -7.39 13.62
CA ALA A 139 2.31 -6.67 12.60
C ALA A 139 1.43 -5.85 11.64
N GLY A 140 0.14 -6.18 11.54
CA GLY A 140 -0.85 -5.41 10.80
C GLY A 140 -0.98 -3.95 11.24
N VAL A 141 -0.57 -3.58 12.46
CA VAL A 141 -0.60 -2.17 12.93
C VAL A 141 0.18 -1.23 12.01
N GLY A 142 1.22 -1.75 11.34
CA GLY A 142 2.01 -0.97 10.37
C GLY A 142 1.21 -0.54 9.13
N GLY A 143 0.22 -1.34 8.71
CA GLY A 143 -0.62 -1.02 7.55
C GLY A 143 -1.56 0.18 7.76
N GLY A 144 -1.87 0.52 9.02
CA GLY A 144 -2.64 1.70 9.41
C GLY A 144 -1.89 3.01 9.17
N ASN A 145 -0.56 3.01 9.25
CA ASN A 145 0.28 4.20 9.14
C ASN A 145 0.04 4.97 7.84
N PHE A 146 -0.26 4.29 6.75
CA PHE A 146 -0.64 4.94 5.49
C PHE A 146 -1.79 5.94 5.67
N ALA A 147 -2.86 5.52 6.32
CA ALA A 147 -4.05 6.35 6.46
C ALA A 147 -3.81 7.58 7.34
N SER A 148 -3.14 7.41 8.47
CA SER A 148 -2.82 8.52 9.38
C SER A 148 -1.81 9.50 8.74
N SER A 149 -0.78 8.98 8.09
CA SER A 149 0.24 9.76 7.39
C SER A 149 -0.40 10.62 6.28
N MET A 150 -1.20 10.01 5.40
CA MET A 150 -1.90 10.70 4.32
C MET A 150 -2.84 11.79 4.85
N THR A 151 -3.60 11.50 5.90
CA THR A 151 -4.51 12.48 6.53
C THR A 151 -3.75 13.64 7.14
N ASN A 152 -2.63 13.38 7.80
CA ASN A 152 -1.78 14.39 8.40
C ASN A 152 -1.20 15.33 7.33
N ILE A 153 -0.57 14.78 6.31
CA ILE A 153 0.06 15.58 5.24
C ILE A 153 -0.98 16.32 4.39
N ASN A 154 -2.15 15.75 4.19
CA ASN A 154 -3.26 16.43 3.54
C ASN A 154 -3.65 17.75 4.25
N ALA A 155 -3.51 17.82 5.57
CA ALA A 155 -3.80 19.04 6.35
C ALA A 155 -2.68 20.08 6.26
N PHE A 156 -1.41 19.66 6.09
CA PHE A 156 -0.28 20.59 6.04
C PHE A 156 -0.09 21.30 4.70
N TYR A 157 -0.58 20.73 3.58
CA TYR A 157 -0.26 21.24 2.25
C TYR A 157 -1.40 21.94 1.55
N PRO A 158 -1.13 23.09 0.87
CA PRO A 158 -2.12 23.78 0.06
C PRO A 158 -2.52 22.96 -1.16
N GLN A 159 -3.71 23.23 -1.69
CA GLN A 159 -4.29 22.46 -2.80
C GLN A 159 -3.36 22.37 -4.01
N ARG A 160 -2.67 23.47 -4.36
CA ARG A 160 -1.72 23.53 -5.48
C ARG A 160 -0.54 22.55 -5.37
N LEU A 161 -0.14 22.16 -4.14
CA LEU A 161 0.99 21.27 -3.87
C LEU A 161 0.56 19.91 -3.28
N LYS A 162 -0.70 19.75 -2.93
CA LYS A 162 -1.23 18.59 -2.21
C LYS A 162 -1.00 17.28 -2.96
N GLY A 163 -1.25 17.26 -4.27
CA GLY A 163 -1.04 16.07 -5.11
C GLY A 163 0.42 15.59 -5.09
N TRP A 164 1.37 16.52 -5.15
CA TRP A 164 2.81 16.21 -5.06
C TRP A 164 3.17 15.66 -3.66
N ALA A 165 2.73 16.33 -2.60
CA ALA A 165 3.08 15.95 -1.23
C ALA A 165 2.51 14.57 -0.85
N LEU A 166 1.24 14.33 -1.16
CA LEU A 166 0.59 13.03 -0.92
C LEU A 166 1.19 11.92 -1.80
N GLY A 167 1.55 12.26 -3.05
CA GLY A 167 2.24 11.32 -3.95
C GLY A 167 3.61 10.90 -3.42
N LEU A 168 4.39 11.87 -2.91
CA LEU A 168 5.69 11.61 -2.29
C LEU A 168 5.56 10.79 -1.00
N ASN A 169 4.59 11.13 -0.15
CA ASN A 169 4.31 10.42 1.08
C ASN A 169 3.95 8.95 0.79
N ALA A 170 2.95 8.72 -0.04
CA ALA A 170 2.53 7.36 -0.42
C ALA A 170 3.62 6.55 -1.14
N GLY A 171 4.42 7.20 -1.99
CA GLY A 171 5.56 6.56 -2.67
C GLY A 171 6.64 6.15 -1.68
N GLY A 172 6.97 7.03 -0.75
CA GLY A 172 7.97 6.77 0.30
C GLY A 172 7.56 5.62 1.22
N GLY A 173 6.26 5.53 1.57
CA GLY A 173 5.71 4.42 2.31
C GLY A 173 5.83 3.09 1.54
N ASN A 174 5.36 3.06 0.29
CA ASN A 174 5.39 1.86 -0.53
C ASN A 174 6.81 1.27 -0.72
N ILE A 175 7.84 2.12 -0.80
CA ILE A 175 9.25 1.69 -0.90
C ILE A 175 9.69 0.91 0.36
N GLY A 176 9.02 1.06 1.50
CA GLY A 176 9.30 0.26 2.70
C GLY A 176 9.19 -1.25 2.46
N VAL A 177 8.29 -1.69 1.58
CA VAL A 177 8.12 -3.11 1.24
C VAL A 177 9.37 -3.70 0.55
N PRO A 178 9.86 -3.16 -0.57
CA PRO A 178 11.08 -3.70 -1.18
C PRO A 178 12.33 -3.49 -0.32
N VAL A 179 12.37 -2.44 0.52
CA VAL A 179 13.54 -2.20 1.38
C VAL A 179 13.66 -3.26 2.47
N ILE A 180 12.57 -3.67 3.14
CA ILE A 180 12.68 -4.77 4.11
C ILE A 180 13.05 -6.09 3.44
N GLN A 181 12.57 -6.33 2.21
CA GLN A 181 12.97 -7.51 1.43
C GLN A 181 14.45 -7.48 1.06
N LEU A 182 14.98 -6.29 0.72
CA LEU A 182 16.42 -6.10 0.48
C LEU A 182 17.24 -6.30 1.76
N VAL A 183 16.75 -5.82 2.91
CA VAL A 183 17.39 -6.08 4.21
C VAL A 183 17.40 -7.58 4.51
N GLY A 184 16.29 -8.30 4.24
CA GLY A 184 16.24 -9.76 4.33
C GLY A 184 17.26 -10.44 3.43
N LEU A 185 17.40 -10.00 2.17
CA LEU A 185 18.44 -10.48 1.25
C LEU A 185 19.84 -10.28 1.82
N LEU A 186 20.15 -9.09 2.35
CA LEU A 186 21.46 -8.81 2.92
C LEU A 186 21.75 -9.71 4.12
N VAL A 187 20.78 -9.98 4.98
CA VAL A 187 20.93 -10.90 6.11
C VAL A 187 21.19 -12.33 5.61
N ILE A 188 20.37 -12.84 4.68
CA ILE A 188 20.59 -14.19 4.11
C ILE A 188 21.98 -14.32 3.46
N ALA A 189 22.39 -13.31 2.71
CA ALA A 189 23.63 -13.34 1.95
C ALA A 189 24.90 -13.22 2.83
N THR A 190 24.79 -12.58 4.01
CA THR A 190 25.95 -12.30 4.86
C THR A 190 26.09 -13.25 6.04
N VAL A 191 24.97 -13.62 6.69
CA VAL A 191 24.98 -14.44 7.92
C VAL A 191 24.18 -15.74 7.80
N GLY A 192 23.47 -15.94 6.69
CA GLY A 192 22.71 -17.16 6.41
C GLY A 192 21.24 -17.07 6.78
N ASN A 193 20.52 -18.15 6.47
CA ASN A 193 19.06 -18.20 6.59
C ASN A 193 18.52 -18.54 8.00
N THR A 194 19.40 -18.74 8.98
CA THR A 194 19.02 -19.00 10.38
C THR A 194 18.90 -17.73 11.22
N GLU A 195 19.45 -16.63 10.74
CA GLU A 195 19.61 -15.38 11.50
C GLU A 195 18.50 -14.32 11.20
N ALA A 196 17.29 -14.78 10.91
CA ALA A 196 16.16 -13.90 10.56
C ALA A 196 15.84 -12.83 11.60
N TRP A 197 16.14 -13.08 12.88
CA TRP A 197 15.95 -12.14 13.98
C TRP A 197 16.70 -10.81 13.77
N ILE A 198 17.81 -10.82 13.02
CA ILE A 198 18.60 -9.61 12.69
C ILE A 198 17.76 -8.59 11.92
N VAL A 199 16.90 -9.04 11.01
CA VAL A 199 15.97 -8.14 10.30
C VAL A 199 15.09 -7.38 11.30
N CYS A 200 14.54 -8.09 12.28
CA CYS A 200 13.73 -7.47 13.32
C CYS A 200 14.54 -6.49 14.16
N ALA A 201 15.77 -6.83 14.53
CA ALA A 201 16.65 -5.96 15.32
C ALA A 201 16.98 -4.65 14.59
N ILE A 202 17.26 -4.72 13.28
CA ILE A 202 17.48 -3.54 12.44
C ILE A 202 16.23 -2.64 12.43
N TYR A 203 15.05 -3.22 12.25
CA TYR A 203 13.80 -2.44 12.21
C TYR A 203 13.37 -1.90 13.58
N LEU A 204 13.76 -2.52 14.69
CA LEU A 204 13.61 -1.90 16.04
C LEU A 204 14.37 -0.58 16.13
N VAL A 205 15.58 -0.51 15.58
CA VAL A 205 16.34 0.75 15.51
C VAL A 205 15.62 1.78 14.66
N PHE A 206 15.10 1.39 13.48
CA PHE A 206 14.36 2.30 12.60
C PHE A 206 13.05 2.80 13.22
N CYS A 207 12.35 1.97 13.99
CA CYS A 207 11.19 2.40 14.77
C CYS A 207 11.58 3.48 15.79
N GLY A 208 12.71 3.30 16.49
CA GLY A 208 13.25 4.31 17.41
C GLY A 208 13.58 5.63 16.68
N VAL A 209 14.27 5.56 15.54
CA VAL A 209 14.59 6.74 14.72
C VAL A 209 13.33 7.45 14.24
N ALA A 210 12.33 6.72 13.74
CA ALA A 210 11.07 7.30 13.29
C ALA A 210 10.30 7.97 14.44
N ALA A 211 10.23 7.32 15.61
CA ALA A 211 9.55 7.87 16.78
C ALA A 211 10.25 9.13 17.32
N VAL A 212 11.57 9.09 17.49
CA VAL A 212 12.38 10.22 17.97
C VAL A 212 12.31 11.37 16.96
N GLY A 213 12.47 11.09 15.69
CA GLY A 213 12.39 12.12 14.64
C GLY A 213 11.01 12.77 14.57
N ALA A 214 9.93 11.99 14.65
CA ALA A 214 8.57 12.53 14.72
C ALA A 214 8.40 13.40 16.00
N ALA A 215 8.91 12.95 17.14
CA ALA A 215 8.83 13.68 18.40
C ALA A 215 9.58 15.02 18.38
N LEU A 216 10.72 15.09 17.69
CA LEU A 216 11.58 16.27 17.67
C LEU A 216 11.23 17.26 16.56
N PHE A 217 10.67 16.78 15.46
CA PHE A 217 10.55 17.59 14.23
C PHE A 217 9.14 17.74 13.69
N MET A 218 8.15 16.95 14.11
CA MET A 218 6.77 17.11 13.67
C MET A 218 5.98 18.04 14.60
N ASP A 219 4.84 18.50 14.10
CA ASP A 219 3.92 19.39 14.81
C ASP A 219 2.51 18.81 14.85
N ASN A 220 1.74 19.18 15.89
CA ASN A 220 0.31 18.94 15.99
C ASN A 220 -0.44 20.15 15.48
N LEU A 221 -1.49 19.95 14.69
CA LEU A 221 -2.43 20.98 14.26
C LEU A 221 -3.66 20.99 15.17
N GLY A 222 -3.96 22.13 15.79
CA GLY A 222 -5.10 22.29 16.69
C GLY A 222 -6.45 22.37 15.99
N ASN A 223 -6.47 22.80 14.74
CA ASN A 223 -7.67 22.95 13.92
C ASN A 223 -7.91 21.79 12.94
N GLN A 224 -7.14 20.72 13.00
CA GLN A 224 -7.36 19.53 12.16
C GLN A 224 -8.63 18.80 12.60
N LYS A 225 -9.52 18.55 11.64
CA LYS A 225 -10.78 17.82 11.87
C LYS A 225 -10.80 16.53 11.06
N ALA A 226 -11.28 15.44 11.67
CA ALA A 226 -11.62 14.23 10.94
C ALA A 226 -13.07 14.32 10.46
N ASP A 227 -13.27 14.15 9.18
CA ASP A 227 -14.63 14.12 8.61
C ASP A 227 -15.05 12.69 8.26
N LEU A 228 -15.40 11.91 9.31
CA LEU A 228 -16.00 10.58 9.14
C LEU A 228 -17.36 10.66 8.44
N THR A 229 -18.04 11.81 8.53
CA THR A 229 -19.32 12.02 7.86
C THR A 229 -19.11 12.06 6.35
N ALA A 230 -18.03 12.68 5.87
CA ALA A 230 -17.68 12.66 4.45
C ALA A 230 -17.42 11.22 3.98
N MET A 231 -16.67 10.42 4.75
CA MET A 231 -16.44 8.99 4.42
C MET A 231 -17.76 8.22 4.33
N GLY A 232 -18.64 8.38 5.32
CA GLY A 232 -20.00 7.77 5.29
C GLY A 232 -20.85 8.24 4.10
N LYS A 233 -20.72 9.52 3.69
CA LYS A 233 -21.41 10.05 2.51
C LYS A 233 -20.87 9.44 1.21
N THR A 234 -19.55 9.20 1.09
CA THR A 234 -18.98 8.59 -0.11
C THR A 234 -19.51 7.18 -0.37
N LEU A 235 -19.83 6.42 0.70
CA LEU A 235 -20.38 5.07 0.57
C LEU A 235 -21.77 5.02 -0.10
N LYS A 236 -22.48 6.14 -0.16
CA LYS A 236 -23.79 6.25 -0.83
C LYS A 236 -23.67 6.30 -2.36
N PHE A 237 -22.49 6.59 -2.89
CA PHE A 237 -22.28 6.70 -4.32
C PHE A 237 -21.80 5.35 -4.88
N SER A 238 -22.46 4.86 -5.92
CA SER A 238 -22.06 3.63 -6.61
C SER A 238 -20.65 3.71 -7.20
N ASP A 239 -20.22 4.90 -7.64
CA ASP A 239 -18.87 5.12 -8.16
C ASP A 239 -17.78 4.83 -7.12
N SER A 240 -18.07 5.05 -5.83
CA SER A 240 -17.13 4.74 -4.74
C SER A 240 -16.84 3.25 -4.64
N TRP A 241 -17.85 2.42 -4.83
CA TRP A 241 -17.71 0.96 -4.83
C TRP A 241 -17.01 0.46 -6.09
N VAL A 242 -17.28 1.07 -7.24
CA VAL A 242 -16.57 0.76 -8.49
C VAL A 242 -15.07 1.09 -8.33
N ILE A 243 -14.73 2.28 -7.82
CA ILE A 243 -13.33 2.65 -7.58
C ILE A 243 -12.69 1.70 -6.57
N ALA A 244 -13.35 1.36 -5.47
CA ALA A 244 -12.85 0.43 -4.48
C ALA A 244 -12.59 -0.97 -5.11
N PHE A 245 -13.50 -1.47 -5.95
CA PHE A 245 -13.34 -2.73 -6.68
C PHE A 245 -12.13 -2.67 -7.64
N LEU A 246 -11.98 -1.62 -8.43
CA LEU A 246 -10.83 -1.46 -9.32
C LEU A 246 -9.52 -1.30 -8.53
N TYR A 247 -9.59 -0.70 -7.35
CA TYR A 247 -8.41 -0.54 -6.49
C TYR A 247 -8.00 -1.85 -5.81
N ILE A 248 -8.93 -2.80 -5.58
CA ILE A 248 -8.60 -4.20 -5.28
C ILE A 248 -7.73 -4.78 -6.40
N GLY A 249 -8.10 -4.55 -7.67
CA GLY A 249 -7.37 -5.05 -8.83
C GLY A 249 -5.97 -4.45 -9.00
N THR A 250 -5.76 -3.20 -8.60
CA THR A 250 -4.45 -2.53 -8.73
C THR A 250 -3.65 -2.58 -7.44
N PHE A 251 -4.08 -1.89 -6.39
CA PHE A 251 -3.35 -1.84 -5.11
C PHE A 251 -3.35 -3.18 -4.39
N GLY A 252 -4.48 -3.89 -4.42
CA GLY A 252 -4.56 -5.24 -3.86
C GLY A 252 -3.60 -6.21 -4.53
N SER A 253 -3.45 -6.12 -5.85
CA SER A 253 -2.45 -6.91 -6.60
C SER A 253 -1.04 -6.53 -6.23
N PHE A 254 -0.73 -5.23 -6.15
CA PHE A 254 0.59 -4.76 -5.72
C PHE A 254 0.98 -5.32 -4.35
N ILE A 255 0.11 -5.17 -3.35
CA ILE A 255 0.37 -5.65 -1.98
C ILE A 255 0.38 -7.18 -1.93
N GLY A 256 -0.61 -7.84 -2.56
CA GLY A 256 -0.72 -9.29 -2.53
C GLY A 256 0.48 -9.99 -3.15
N TYR A 257 0.92 -9.53 -4.32
CA TYR A 257 2.13 -10.08 -4.94
C TYR A 257 3.40 -9.72 -4.18
N SER A 258 3.49 -8.52 -3.60
CA SER A 258 4.63 -8.14 -2.76
C SER A 258 4.84 -9.11 -1.60
N PHE A 259 3.75 -9.70 -1.09
CA PHE A 259 3.80 -10.62 0.03
C PHE A 259 3.88 -12.09 -0.39
N ALA A 260 3.42 -12.44 -1.60
CA ALA A 260 3.33 -13.81 -2.08
C ALA A 260 4.44 -14.22 -3.06
N PHE A 261 4.96 -13.29 -3.86
CA PHE A 261 5.88 -13.60 -4.96
C PHE A 261 7.11 -14.37 -4.50
N GLY A 262 7.77 -13.89 -3.42
CA GLY A 262 8.94 -14.57 -2.87
C GLY A 262 8.61 -16.01 -2.48
N GLN A 263 7.49 -16.25 -1.82
CA GLN A 263 7.10 -17.59 -1.39
C GLN A 263 6.79 -18.51 -2.59
N VAL A 264 6.11 -18.04 -3.64
CA VAL A 264 5.86 -18.80 -4.86
C VAL A 264 7.19 -19.19 -5.50
N MET A 265 8.15 -18.28 -5.61
CA MET A 265 9.45 -18.57 -6.19
C MET A 265 10.28 -19.53 -5.32
N GLN A 266 10.23 -19.40 -4.00
CA GLN A 266 10.93 -20.32 -3.08
C GLN A 266 10.43 -21.76 -3.22
N ILE A 267 9.11 -21.95 -3.38
CA ILE A 267 8.53 -23.27 -3.61
C ILE A 267 9.10 -23.88 -4.91
N ASN A 268 9.18 -23.11 -5.99
CA ASN A 268 9.74 -23.56 -7.26
C ASN A 268 11.24 -23.91 -7.17
N PHE A 269 12.04 -23.09 -6.45
CA PHE A 269 13.46 -23.38 -6.26
C PHE A 269 13.68 -24.64 -5.41
N LEU A 270 12.88 -24.84 -4.35
CA LEU A 270 12.92 -26.08 -3.55
C LEU A 270 12.53 -27.30 -4.39
N ALA A 271 11.49 -27.20 -5.23
CA ALA A 271 11.10 -28.25 -6.16
C ALA A 271 12.21 -28.52 -7.20
N GLY A 272 13.01 -27.50 -7.54
CA GLY A 272 14.18 -27.58 -8.40
C GLY A 272 15.39 -28.27 -7.78
N GLY A 273 15.32 -28.64 -6.49
CA GLY A 273 16.40 -29.35 -5.78
C GLY A 273 17.32 -28.41 -4.97
N ASP A 274 17.03 -27.12 -4.88
CA ASP A 274 17.75 -26.22 -3.99
C ASP A 274 17.58 -26.65 -2.54
N THR A 275 18.65 -26.52 -1.76
CA THR A 275 18.54 -26.60 -0.30
C THR A 275 17.73 -25.43 0.24
N PRO A 276 17.14 -25.53 1.44
CA PRO A 276 16.37 -24.40 2.01
C PRO A 276 17.14 -23.07 2.05
N ALA A 277 18.46 -23.11 2.30
CA ALA A 277 19.30 -21.92 2.30
C ALA A 277 19.50 -21.35 0.89
N GLN A 278 19.73 -22.20 -0.11
CA GLN A 278 19.86 -21.77 -1.51
C GLN A 278 18.54 -21.18 -2.04
N ALA A 279 17.42 -21.87 -1.81
CA ALA A 279 16.10 -21.40 -2.23
C ALA A 279 15.74 -20.06 -1.59
N ALA A 280 16.05 -19.86 -0.29
CA ALA A 280 15.86 -18.59 0.39
C ALA A 280 16.72 -17.47 -0.24
N LEU A 281 18.00 -17.75 -0.54
CA LEU A 281 18.90 -16.78 -1.16
C LEU A 281 18.45 -16.41 -2.57
N HIS A 282 18.21 -17.41 -3.44
CA HIS A 282 17.77 -17.18 -4.83
C HIS A 282 16.45 -16.40 -4.87
N THR A 283 15.51 -16.74 -3.99
CA THR A 283 14.26 -16.01 -3.84
C THR A 283 14.48 -14.57 -3.42
N ALA A 284 15.29 -14.33 -2.39
CA ALA A 284 15.54 -13.00 -1.86
C ALA A 284 16.21 -12.08 -2.91
N GLN A 285 17.05 -12.63 -3.82
CA GLN A 285 17.68 -11.88 -4.90
C GLN A 285 16.68 -11.26 -5.89
N ILE A 286 15.48 -11.82 -6.01
CA ILE A 286 14.47 -11.38 -6.98
C ILE A 286 13.22 -10.77 -6.31
N ALA A 287 12.91 -11.15 -5.07
CA ALA A 287 11.64 -10.80 -4.42
C ALA A 287 11.39 -9.28 -4.30
N PHE A 288 12.44 -8.49 -4.01
CA PHE A 288 12.33 -7.04 -3.83
C PHE A 288 12.17 -6.26 -5.15
N ILE A 289 12.57 -6.85 -6.29
CA ILE A 289 12.60 -6.16 -7.60
C ILE A 289 11.20 -5.75 -8.03
N GLY A 290 10.23 -6.66 -7.91
CA GLY A 290 8.85 -6.41 -8.28
C GLY A 290 8.22 -5.24 -7.53
N PRO A 291 8.17 -5.28 -6.19
CA PRO A 291 7.64 -4.18 -5.38
C PRO A 291 8.38 -2.85 -5.58
N LEU A 292 9.70 -2.87 -5.82
CA LEU A 292 10.48 -1.68 -6.11
C LEU A 292 10.02 -1.04 -7.44
N LEU A 293 9.96 -1.83 -8.50
CA LEU A 293 9.54 -1.36 -9.82
C LEU A 293 8.08 -0.87 -9.81
N GLY A 294 7.18 -1.58 -9.13
CA GLY A 294 5.79 -1.15 -8.99
C GLY A 294 5.64 0.15 -8.20
N SER A 295 6.44 0.35 -7.15
CA SER A 295 6.46 1.61 -6.39
C SER A 295 6.92 2.79 -7.25
N ILE A 296 7.98 2.60 -8.06
CA ILE A 296 8.48 3.60 -9.00
C ILE A 296 7.47 3.86 -10.13
N ALA A 297 6.78 2.84 -10.63
CA ALA A 297 5.82 2.97 -11.71
C ALA A 297 4.56 3.78 -11.33
N ARG A 298 4.21 3.85 -10.04
CA ARG A 298 2.99 4.52 -9.57
C ARG A 298 2.90 6.01 -9.94
N PRO A 299 3.91 6.86 -9.71
CA PRO A 299 3.88 8.25 -10.15
C PRO A 299 3.75 8.41 -11.67
N TYR A 300 4.38 7.51 -12.42
CA TYR A 300 4.27 7.52 -13.90
C TYR A 300 2.85 7.19 -14.36
N GLY A 301 2.17 6.25 -13.71
CA GLY A 301 0.76 5.94 -13.97
C GLY A 301 -0.14 7.15 -13.74
N GLY A 302 0.09 7.93 -12.68
CA GLY A 302 -0.60 9.19 -12.43
C GLY A 302 -0.36 10.22 -13.53
N LYS A 303 0.91 10.47 -13.91
CA LYS A 303 1.25 11.40 -15.02
C LYS A 303 0.67 10.97 -16.35
N LEU A 304 0.63 9.67 -16.62
CA LEU A 304 0.06 9.13 -17.84
C LEU A 304 -1.46 9.32 -17.88
N ALA A 305 -2.12 9.12 -16.73
CA ALA A 305 -3.54 9.37 -16.54
C ALA A 305 -3.90 10.86 -16.71
N ASP A 306 -3.04 11.80 -16.31
CA ASP A 306 -3.22 13.23 -16.56
C ASP A 306 -3.20 13.57 -18.06
N ARG A 307 -2.42 12.86 -18.87
CA ARG A 307 -2.26 13.13 -20.31
C ARG A 307 -3.30 12.44 -21.18
N ILE A 308 -3.71 11.22 -20.83
CA ILE A 308 -4.51 10.35 -21.71
C ILE A 308 -5.91 10.14 -21.14
N GLY A 309 -6.09 10.38 -19.83
CA GLY A 309 -7.31 10.12 -19.07
C GLY A 309 -7.21 8.88 -18.19
N GLY A 310 -7.64 9.01 -16.92
CA GLY A 310 -7.55 7.96 -15.93
C GLY A 310 -8.26 6.67 -16.34
N GLY A 311 -9.47 6.77 -16.88
CA GLY A 311 -10.25 5.61 -17.33
C GLY A 311 -9.59 4.82 -18.46
N LYS A 312 -8.99 5.51 -19.46
CA LYS A 312 -8.28 4.86 -20.57
C LYS A 312 -7.03 4.13 -20.10
N ILE A 313 -6.22 4.79 -19.26
CA ILE A 313 -5.02 4.16 -18.71
C ILE A 313 -5.37 2.96 -17.82
N THR A 314 -6.39 3.07 -16.99
CA THR A 314 -6.88 1.96 -16.17
C THR A 314 -7.34 0.77 -17.04
N LEU A 315 -8.06 1.02 -18.14
CA LEU A 315 -8.45 -0.04 -19.07
C LEU A 315 -7.23 -0.75 -19.69
N TYR A 316 -6.28 0.04 -20.24
CA TYR A 316 -5.06 -0.53 -20.83
C TYR A 316 -4.23 -1.30 -19.83
N THR A 317 -4.17 -0.80 -18.59
CA THR A 317 -3.49 -1.48 -17.49
C THR A 317 -4.13 -2.84 -17.20
N PHE A 318 -5.45 -2.94 -17.04
CA PHE A 318 -6.11 -4.22 -16.82
C PHE A 318 -6.04 -5.16 -18.01
N ALA A 319 -6.08 -4.66 -19.25
CA ALA A 319 -5.85 -5.48 -20.44
C ALA A 319 -4.43 -6.09 -20.42
N ALA A 320 -3.42 -5.28 -20.13
CA ALA A 320 -2.04 -5.76 -20.02
C ALA A 320 -1.84 -6.71 -18.81
N MET A 321 -2.49 -6.45 -17.67
CA MET A 321 -2.47 -7.35 -16.50
C MET A 321 -3.12 -8.69 -16.82
N THR A 322 -4.19 -8.71 -17.63
CA THR A 322 -4.81 -9.95 -18.10
C THR A 322 -3.82 -10.77 -18.94
N LEU A 323 -3.07 -10.13 -19.84
CA LEU A 323 -2.04 -10.81 -20.65
C LEU A 323 -0.91 -11.34 -19.77
N ALA A 324 -0.42 -10.53 -18.80
CA ALA A 324 0.62 -10.95 -17.88
C ALA A 324 0.17 -12.13 -16.99
N ALA A 325 -1.08 -12.11 -16.51
CA ALA A 325 -1.67 -13.25 -15.78
C ALA A 325 -1.79 -14.48 -16.69
N GLY A 326 -2.11 -14.31 -17.97
CA GLY A 326 -2.08 -15.38 -18.96
C GLY A 326 -0.71 -16.04 -19.12
N VAL A 327 0.38 -15.25 -19.04
CA VAL A 327 1.75 -15.77 -19.02
C VAL A 327 1.97 -16.64 -17.79
N LEU A 328 1.53 -16.19 -16.58
CA LEU A 328 1.65 -16.99 -15.36
C LEU A 328 0.85 -18.29 -15.42
N VAL A 329 -0.38 -18.24 -15.94
CA VAL A 329 -1.22 -19.43 -16.19
C VAL A 329 -0.48 -20.41 -17.12
N THR A 330 0.02 -19.93 -18.24
CA THR A 330 0.73 -20.77 -19.21
C THR A 330 1.98 -21.40 -18.60
N ALA A 331 2.78 -20.61 -17.90
CA ALA A 331 3.97 -21.09 -17.24
C ALA A 331 3.67 -22.19 -16.22
N SER A 332 2.66 -21.97 -15.37
CA SER A 332 2.27 -22.92 -14.33
C SER A 332 1.63 -24.19 -14.93
N MET A 333 0.86 -24.09 -16.01
CA MET A 333 0.31 -25.26 -16.70
C MET A 333 1.42 -26.10 -17.35
N ILE A 334 2.46 -25.47 -17.92
CA ILE A 334 3.62 -26.19 -18.46
C ILE A 334 4.34 -26.92 -17.33
N ASP A 335 4.54 -26.25 -16.21
CA ASP A 335 5.16 -26.83 -15.02
C ASP A 335 4.39 -28.05 -14.51
N ASP A 336 3.08 -27.91 -14.29
CA ASP A 336 2.19 -28.97 -13.81
C ASP A 336 2.16 -30.19 -14.78
N SER A 337 2.35 -29.97 -16.07
CA SER A 337 2.36 -31.04 -17.09
C SER A 337 3.70 -31.71 -17.30
N THR A 338 4.78 -31.15 -16.75
CA THR A 338 6.15 -31.61 -16.95
C THR A 338 6.68 -32.21 -15.63
N PRO A 339 6.98 -33.54 -15.58
CA PRO A 339 7.53 -34.12 -14.38
C PRO A 339 8.90 -33.53 -14.02
N GLY A 340 9.10 -33.23 -12.74
CA GLY A 340 10.38 -32.78 -12.18
C GLY A 340 10.43 -31.28 -11.92
N ALA A 341 11.61 -30.70 -11.90
CA ALA A 341 11.83 -29.29 -11.62
C ALA A 341 11.34 -28.39 -12.75
N ALA A 342 10.85 -27.20 -12.39
CA ALA A 342 10.50 -26.18 -13.37
C ALA A 342 11.69 -25.85 -14.28
N SER A 343 11.48 -25.87 -15.59
CA SER A 343 12.53 -25.51 -16.54
C SER A 343 12.91 -24.02 -16.40
N THR A 344 14.13 -23.66 -16.82
CA THR A 344 14.56 -22.25 -16.84
C THR A 344 13.57 -21.37 -17.61
N GLY A 345 12.99 -21.88 -18.70
CA GLY A 345 11.97 -21.15 -19.47
C GLY A 345 10.70 -20.86 -18.64
N VAL A 346 10.21 -21.81 -17.88
CA VAL A 346 9.07 -21.64 -16.96
C VAL A 346 9.41 -20.64 -15.86
N LEU A 347 10.58 -20.73 -15.24
CA LEU A 347 11.01 -19.76 -14.21
C LEU A 347 11.09 -18.33 -14.77
N VAL A 348 11.64 -18.15 -15.97
CA VAL A 348 11.70 -16.85 -16.66
C VAL A 348 10.30 -16.30 -16.93
N MET A 349 9.35 -17.16 -17.37
CA MET A 349 7.96 -16.75 -17.57
C MET A 349 7.27 -16.36 -16.27
N LEU A 350 7.48 -17.10 -15.18
CA LEU A 350 6.95 -16.79 -13.86
C LEU A 350 7.48 -15.44 -13.35
N VAL A 351 8.81 -15.27 -13.33
CA VAL A 351 9.43 -14.01 -12.89
C VAL A 351 8.99 -12.86 -13.79
N GLY A 352 9.05 -13.00 -15.11
CA GLY A 352 8.64 -11.97 -16.07
C GLY A 352 7.17 -11.57 -15.93
N GLY A 353 6.28 -12.55 -15.76
CA GLY A 353 4.85 -12.33 -15.53
C GLY A 353 4.59 -11.56 -14.23
N PHE A 354 5.23 -11.94 -13.12
CA PHE A 354 5.12 -11.21 -11.85
C PHE A 354 5.68 -9.79 -11.96
N ILE A 355 6.85 -9.60 -12.55
CA ILE A 355 7.44 -8.25 -12.75
C ILE A 355 6.51 -7.37 -13.59
N ALA A 356 5.94 -7.91 -14.67
CA ALA A 356 4.94 -7.20 -15.45
C ALA A 356 3.71 -6.82 -14.62
N LEU A 357 3.18 -7.74 -13.82
CA LEU A 357 2.05 -7.45 -12.91
C LEU A 357 2.40 -6.37 -11.86
N PHE A 358 3.62 -6.37 -11.32
CA PHE A 358 4.06 -5.31 -10.41
C PHE A 358 4.11 -3.93 -11.08
N LEU A 359 4.74 -3.82 -12.23
CA LEU A 359 4.79 -2.57 -13.01
C LEU A 359 3.40 -2.06 -13.35
N LEU A 360 2.56 -2.95 -13.88
CA LEU A 360 1.20 -2.61 -14.30
C LEU A 360 0.31 -2.26 -13.11
N SER A 361 0.39 -2.98 -11.99
CA SER A 361 -0.36 -2.63 -10.78
C SER A 361 0.08 -1.29 -10.21
N GLY A 362 1.38 -0.95 -10.28
CA GLY A 362 1.89 0.37 -9.94
C GLY A 362 1.28 1.46 -10.82
N ILE A 363 1.29 1.30 -12.14
CA ILE A 363 0.64 2.23 -13.09
C ILE A 363 -0.85 2.37 -12.78
N GLY A 364 -1.53 1.24 -12.55
CA GLY A 364 -2.95 1.19 -12.20
C GLY A 364 -3.27 1.92 -10.90
N ASN A 365 -2.41 1.81 -9.89
CA ASN A 365 -2.56 2.55 -8.63
C ASN A 365 -2.60 4.08 -8.86
N GLY A 366 -1.73 4.58 -9.73
CA GLY A 366 -1.71 5.98 -10.11
C GLY A 366 -2.95 6.39 -10.90
N SER A 367 -3.35 5.58 -11.89
CA SER A 367 -4.45 5.92 -12.80
C SER A 367 -5.82 5.86 -12.14
N VAL A 368 -6.10 4.86 -11.29
CA VAL A 368 -7.38 4.75 -10.56
C VAL A 368 -7.57 5.93 -9.60
N TYR A 369 -6.52 6.35 -8.88
CA TYR A 369 -6.62 7.51 -8.00
C TYR A 369 -6.92 8.81 -8.73
N LYS A 370 -6.51 8.95 -10.00
CA LYS A 370 -6.82 10.13 -10.83
C LYS A 370 -8.28 10.19 -11.28
N ILE A 371 -9.01 9.07 -11.29
CA ILE A 371 -10.44 9.06 -11.59
C ILE A 371 -11.26 9.69 -10.44
N ILE A 372 -10.78 9.57 -9.19
CA ILE A 372 -11.54 9.99 -7.99
C ILE A 372 -11.91 11.48 -8.00
N PRO A 373 -10.97 12.43 -8.18
CA PRO A 373 -11.32 13.85 -8.24
C PRO A 373 -12.31 14.16 -9.37
N SER A 374 -12.10 13.58 -10.55
CA SER A 374 -12.99 13.81 -11.72
C SER A 374 -14.43 13.40 -11.46
N ILE A 375 -14.67 12.33 -10.69
CA ILE A 375 -16.02 11.90 -10.29
C ILE A 375 -16.70 12.97 -9.42
N PHE A 376 -15.99 13.46 -8.40
CA PHE A 376 -16.60 14.41 -7.47
C PHE A 376 -16.66 15.84 -8.02
N GLU A 377 -15.75 16.24 -8.87
CA GLU A 377 -15.85 17.50 -9.63
C GLU A 377 -17.11 17.51 -10.50
N ALA A 378 -17.35 16.44 -11.24
CA ALA A 378 -18.56 16.31 -12.04
C ALA A 378 -19.85 16.32 -11.19
N LYS A 379 -19.86 15.61 -10.05
CA LYS A 379 -21.01 15.59 -9.14
C LYS A 379 -21.24 16.96 -8.46
N ALA A 380 -20.16 17.70 -8.17
CA ALA A 380 -20.27 19.03 -7.57
C ALA A 380 -20.98 20.04 -8.49
N GLN A 381 -20.87 19.88 -9.82
CA GLN A 381 -21.59 20.77 -10.76
C GLN A 381 -23.11 20.71 -10.58
N GLY A 382 -23.68 19.58 -10.19
CA GLY A 382 -25.11 19.41 -9.91
C GLY A 382 -25.56 19.89 -8.53
N LEU A 383 -24.69 20.53 -7.72
CA LEU A 383 -25.03 21.08 -6.41
C LEU A 383 -25.33 22.58 -6.53
N ASP A 384 -26.52 22.94 -7.02
CA ASP A 384 -26.88 24.32 -7.31
C ASP A 384 -26.98 25.24 -6.08
N HIS A 385 -27.06 24.65 -4.89
CA HIS A 385 -27.10 25.39 -3.61
C HIS A 385 -25.70 25.83 -3.11
N LEU A 386 -24.61 25.41 -3.79
CA LEU A 386 -23.25 25.80 -3.47
C LEU A 386 -22.69 26.75 -4.53
N ASP A 387 -21.94 27.75 -4.09
CA ASP A 387 -21.13 28.58 -4.96
C ASP A 387 -19.90 27.82 -5.50
N ALA A 388 -19.11 28.47 -6.33
CA ALA A 388 -17.94 27.83 -6.97
C ALA A 388 -16.92 27.30 -5.95
N GLU A 389 -16.69 28.06 -4.88
CA GLU A 389 -15.75 27.70 -3.81
C GLU A 389 -16.30 26.52 -2.97
N GLY A 390 -17.58 26.57 -2.62
CA GLY A 390 -18.27 25.48 -1.93
C GLY A 390 -18.27 24.18 -2.73
N LYS A 391 -18.49 24.23 -4.06
CA LYS A 391 -18.40 23.08 -4.98
C LYS A 391 -17.00 22.49 -4.99
N ALA A 392 -15.97 23.33 -5.08
CA ALA A 392 -14.58 22.90 -5.06
C ALA A 392 -14.21 22.28 -3.71
N MET A 393 -14.63 22.88 -2.59
CA MET A 393 -14.38 22.33 -1.24
C MET A 393 -15.10 21.00 -1.05
N TRP A 394 -16.36 20.89 -1.45
CA TRP A 394 -17.12 19.63 -1.37
C TRP A 394 -16.45 18.52 -2.17
N SER A 395 -16.08 18.79 -3.43
CA SER A 395 -15.39 17.82 -4.29
C SER A 395 -14.08 17.33 -3.66
N ARG A 396 -13.27 18.24 -3.10
CA ARG A 396 -12.02 17.91 -2.42
C ARG A 396 -12.22 17.00 -1.20
N ASN A 397 -13.20 17.33 -0.34
CA ASN A 397 -13.50 16.56 0.86
C ASN A 397 -13.99 15.16 0.52
N MET A 398 -14.87 15.03 -0.47
CA MET A 398 -15.39 13.75 -0.93
C MET A 398 -14.30 12.91 -1.60
N SER A 399 -13.42 13.52 -2.42
CA SER A 399 -12.28 12.84 -3.04
C SER A 399 -11.31 12.31 -2.00
N GLY A 400 -10.94 13.12 -1.00
CA GLY A 400 -10.06 12.69 0.09
C GLY A 400 -10.64 11.51 0.89
N ALA A 401 -11.95 11.57 1.19
CA ALA A 401 -12.66 10.51 1.88
C ALA A 401 -12.71 9.20 1.07
N LEU A 402 -12.94 9.27 -0.25
CA LEU A 402 -12.93 8.10 -1.12
C LEU A 402 -11.53 7.51 -1.26
N ILE A 403 -10.47 8.32 -1.36
CA ILE A 403 -9.08 7.86 -1.38
C ILE A 403 -8.78 7.00 -0.15
N GLY A 404 -9.19 7.46 1.04
CA GLY A 404 -9.03 6.69 2.29
C GLY A 404 -9.80 5.38 2.28
N PHE A 405 -11.08 5.40 1.89
CA PHE A 405 -11.94 4.22 1.79
C PHE A 405 -11.42 3.21 0.75
N ALA A 406 -11.13 3.67 -0.47
CA ALA A 406 -10.59 2.81 -1.53
C ALA A 406 -9.25 2.20 -1.10
N GLY A 407 -8.40 2.95 -0.38
CA GLY A 407 -7.15 2.44 0.17
C GLY A 407 -7.32 1.31 1.18
N ALA A 408 -8.35 1.38 2.03
CA ALA A 408 -8.69 0.31 2.98
C ALA A 408 -9.20 -0.94 2.25
N ILE A 409 -10.20 -0.78 1.38
CA ILE A 409 -10.79 -1.89 0.60
C ILE A 409 -9.75 -2.49 -0.37
N GLY A 410 -8.94 -1.66 -1.03
CA GLY A 410 -7.87 -2.13 -1.92
C GLY A 410 -6.87 -3.03 -1.20
N GLY A 411 -6.52 -2.72 0.06
CA GLY A 411 -5.67 -3.58 0.89
C GLY A 411 -6.22 -5.00 1.08
N LEU A 412 -7.54 -5.17 1.12
CA LEU A 412 -8.19 -6.49 1.19
C LEU A 412 -7.91 -7.37 -0.04
N GLY A 413 -7.59 -6.75 -1.19
CA GLY A 413 -7.17 -7.50 -2.37
C GLY A 413 -5.89 -8.30 -2.13
N GLY A 414 -4.95 -7.76 -1.34
CA GLY A 414 -3.76 -8.49 -0.92
C GLY A 414 -4.07 -9.71 -0.05
N VAL A 415 -5.09 -9.60 0.81
CA VAL A 415 -5.63 -10.76 1.55
C VAL A 415 -6.19 -11.80 0.58
N GLY A 416 -7.02 -11.36 -0.37
CA GLY A 416 -7.63 -12.23 -1.39
C GLY A 416 -6.59 -13.04 -2.16
N ILE A 417 -5.52 -12.39 -2.63
CA ILE A 417 -4.43 -13.06 -3.37
C ILE A 417 -3.79 -14.17 -2.54
N ASN A 418 -3.44 -13.88 -1.28
CA ASN A 418 -2.79 -14.87 -0.43
C ASN A 418 -3.73 -16.01 -0.04
N LEU A 419 -5.03 -15.73 0.17
CA LEU A 419 -6.03 -16.79 0.43
C LEU A 419 -6.28 -17.67 -0.79
N VAL A 420 -6.31 -17.10 -2.00
CA VAL A 420 -6.48 -17.85 -3.24
C VAL A 420 -5.24 -18.73 -3.50
N LEU A 421 -4.02 -18.20 -3.30
CA LEU A 421 -2.80 -19.01 -3.35
C LEU A 421 -2.80 -20.12 -2.30
N ARG A 422 -3.19 -19.82 -1.06
CA ARG A 422 -3.35 -20.83 -0.02
C ARG A 422 -4.29 -21.95 -0.48
N ALA A 423 -5.47 -21.59 -1.01
CA ALA A 423 -6.44 -22.58 -1.50
C ALA A 423 -5.86 -23.40 -2.66
N SER A 424 -5.10 -22.78 -3.55
CA SER A 424 -4.44 -23.45 -4.68
C SER A 424 -3.42 -24.48 -4.19
N TYR A 425 -2.59 -24.15 -3.22
CA TYR A 425 -1.61 -25.10 -2.64
C TYR A 425 -2.23 -26.14 -1.70
N LEU A 426 -3.45 -25.96 -1.23
CA LEU A 426 -4.22 -26.97 -0.51
C LEU A 426 -4.97 -27.93 -1.44
N SER A 427 -5.11 -27.62 -2.72
CA SER A 427 -5.74 -28.49 -3.71
C SER A 427 -4.87 -29.72 -4.01
N ASP A 428 -5.44 -30.71 -4.66
CA ASP A 428 -4.72 -31.94 -5.04
C ASP A 428 -3.51 -31.65 -5.95
N ALA A 429 -3.58 -30.62 -6.80
CA ALA A 429 -2.49 -30.21 -7.66
C ALA A 429 -1.29 -29.59 -6.90
N LYS A 430 -1.53 -29.02 -5.71
CA LYS A 430 -0.51 -28.32 -4.87
C LYS A 430 0.33 -27.32 -5.64
N SER A 431 -0.26 -26.65 -6.63
CA SER A 431 0.38 -25.68 -7.52
C SER A 431 -0.30 -24.32 -7.50
N ALA A 432 0.31 -23.30 -8.10
CA ALA A 432 -0.27 -21.96 -8.19
C ALA A 432 -1.27 -21.78 -9.35
N THR A 433 -1.46 -22.79 -10.21
CA THR A 433 -2.24 -22.69 -11.46
C THR A 433 -3.67 -22.22 -11.24
N MET A 434 -4.36 -22.81 -10.26
CA MET A 434 -5.74 -22.38 -9.93
C MET A 434 -5.78 -20.91 -9.52
N ALA A 435 -4.80 -20.46 -8.73
CA ALA A 435 -4.73 -19.07 -8.30
C ALA A 435 -4.52 -18.11 -9.48
N PHE A 436 -3.64 -18.46 -10.41
CA PHE A 436 -3.38 -17.63 -11.59
C PHE A 436 -4.61 -17.51 -12.51
N TRP A 437 -5.41 -18.56 -12.66
CA TRP A 437 -6.69 -18.50 -13.35
C TRP A 437 -7.68 -17.53 -12.68
N VAL A 438 -7.76 -17.56 -11.34
CA VAL A 438 -8.61 -16.64 -10.58
C VAL A 438 -8.14 -15.18 -10.78
N PHE A 439 -6.83 -14.92 -10.76
CA PHE A 439 -6.30 -13.58 -11.00
C PHE A 439 -6.58 -13.09 -12.40
N LEU A 440 -6.41 -13.93 -13.42
CA LEU A 440 -6.74 -13.62 -14.81
C LEU A 440 -8.22 -13.25 -14.96
N ALA A 441 -9.12 -14.09 -14.43
CA ALA A 441 -10.57 -13.85 -14.48
C ALA A 441 -10.94 -12.53 -13.77
N PHE A 442 -10.28 -12.23 -12.66
CA PHE A 442 -10.51 -10.99 -11.92
C PHE A 442 -10.06 -9.75 -12.71
N TYR A 443 -8.93 -9.80 -13.42
CA TYR A 443 -8.48 -8.70 -14.27
C TYR A 443 -9.39 -8.49 -15.48
N VAL A 444 -9.92 -9.57 -16.08
CA VAL A 444 -10.95 -9.47 -17.12
C VAL A 444 -12.21 -8.76 -16.57
N ALA A 445 -12.64 -9.11 -15.36
CA ALA A 445 -13.76 -8.42 -14.70
C ALA A 445 -13.47 -6.93 -14.45
N CYS A 446 -12.26 -6.58 -13.96
CA CYS A 446 -11.85 -5.19 -13.79
C CYS A 446 -11.80 -4.43 -15.10
N MET A 447 -11.29 -5.05 -16.17
CA MET A 447 -11.28 -4.48 -17.52
C MET A 447 -12.69 -4.21 -18.01
N ALA A 448 -13.61 -5.18 -17.87
CA ALA A 448 -15.02 -5.04 -18.26
C ALA A 448 -15.71 -3.92 -17.48
N VAL A 449 -15.56 -3.88 -16.15
CA VAL A 449 -16.12 -2.81 -15.31
C VAL A 449 -15.58 -1.44 -15.73
N THR A 450 -14.27 -1.31 -15.98
CA THR A 450 -13.66 -0.05 -16.44
C THR A 450 -14.26 0.40 -17.77
N TRP A 451 -14.41 -0.53 -18.72
CA TRP A 451 -15.00 -0.23 -20.04
C TRP A 451 -16.46 0.23 -19.92
N PHE A 452 -17.30 -0.55 -19.21
CA PHE A 452 -18.74 -0.28 -19.16
C PHE A 452 -19.08 0.97 -18.34
N VAL A 453 -18.32 1.26 -17.27
CA VAL A 453 -18.64 2.38 -16.37
C VAL A 453 -18.02 3.69 -16.86
N PHE A 454 -16.76 3.68 -17.31
CA PHE A 454 -16.02 4.91 -17.56
C PHE A 454 -15.82 5.24 -19.05
N LEU A 455 -15.97 4.27 -19.99
CA LEU A 455 -15.63 4.50 -21.37
C LEU A 455 -16.80 4.34 -22.35
N ARG A 456 -17.67 3.34 -22.16
CA ARG A 456 -18.77 3.07 -23.08
C ARG A 456 -19.92 4.08 -22.94
N ARG A 457 -20.21 4.51 -21.73
CA ARG A 457 -21.20 5.55 -21.42
C ARG A 457 -20.59 6.43 -20.34
N PRO A 458 -19.90 7.52 -20.71
CA PRO A 458 -19.53 8.51 -19.71
C PRO A 458 -20.82 8.91 -19.01
N ARG A 459 -20.94 8.65 -17.71
CA ARG A 459 -22.04 9.19 -16.91
C ARG A 459 -21.98 10.69 -17.01
N ASP A 460 -23.14 11.34 -17.17
CA ASP A 460 -23.25 12.77 -17.38
C ASP A 460 -22.30 13.52 -16.45
N GLY A 461 -21.37 14.27 -17.05
CA GLY A 461 -20.39 15.11 -16.35
C GLY A 461 -19.09 14.46 -15.88
N VAL A 462 -18.89 13.14 -15.95
CA VAL A 462 -17.59 12.54 -15.63
C VAL A 462 -16.62 12.75 -16.79
N ILE A 463 -15.77 13.77 -16.67
CA ILE A 463 -14.70 14.05 -17.64
C ILE A 463 -13.61 12.99 -17.44
N THR A 464 -13.68 11.90 -18.20
CA THR A 464 -12.61 10.89 -18.25
C THR A 464 -11.44 11.34 -19.14
N ASP A 465 -11.62 12.43 -19.89
CA ASP A 465 -10.61 13.08 -20.71
C ASP A 465 -10.20 14.41 -20.08
N THR A 466 -9.13 14.39 -19.30
CA THR A 466 -8.54 15.56 -18.60
C THR A 466 -8.06 16.65 -19.56
N ARG A 467 -8.06 16.44 -20.86
CA ARG A 467 -7.76 17.47 -21.87
C ARG A 467 -8.82 18.56 -21.96
N GLN A 468 -10.01 18.37 -21.36
CA GLN A 468 -11.09 19.36 -21.33
C GLN A 468 -11.17 20.16 -20.03
N THR A 469 -10.38 19.85 -19.01
CA THR A 469 -10.23 20.73 -17.86
C THR A 469 -9.28 21.85 -18.27
N PRO A 470 -9.71 23.14 -18.28
CA PRO A 470 -8.77 24.23 -18.48
C PRO A 470 -7.67 24.05 -17.42
N ALA A 471 -6.43 23.96 -17.85
CA ALA A 471 -5.31 24.13 -16.95
C ALA A 471 -5.56 25.46 -16.22
N LEU A 472 -5.83 25.40 -14.92
CA LEU A 472 -5.62 26.55 -14.06
C LEU A 472 -4.15 26.86 -14.20
N VAL A 473 -3.89 27.89 -15.02
CA VAL A 473 -2.60 28.38 -15.41
C VAL A 473 -1.80 28.59 -14.13
N ALA A 474 -0.71 27.81 -14.03
CA ALA A 474 0.37 28.15 -13.12
C ALA A 474 1.06 29.36 -13.74
N ASP A 475 0.82 30.52 -13.19
CA ASP A 475 1.74 31.65 -13.17
C ASP A 475 2.45 31.67 -11.82
#